data_0466682253cb5f0e0e335b921546ec04
#
_entry.id   0466682253cb5f0e0e335b921546ec04
#
_cell.length_a   1.000
_cell.length_b   1.000
_cell.length_c   1.000
_cell.angle_alpha   90.00
_cell.angle_beta   90.00
_cell.angle_gamma   90.00
#
_symmetry.space_group_name_H-M   'P 1'
#
loop_
_entity.id
_entity.type
_entity.pdbx_description
1 polymer ?
#
loop_
_entity_poly.entity_id
_entity_poly.type
_entity_poly.pdbx_seq_one_letter_code
_entity_poly.pdbx_strand_id
1 'polypeptide(L)'
;MKKLIPLTIALLAIPALSLCAADGKAMYEKDCAKCHGADGKGDTKMGKKSGAKDYTDAKVQDELKDDAAIKAIKEGLKDKEGKVVMKPAEGLSDEDIKALVAYMRTFKK
;
A
#
# COMPACT_ATOMS: atom_id res chain seq x y z
N MET A 1 -26.25 6.58 -58.19
CA MET A 1 -25.78 5.57 -57.24
C MET A 1 -25.13 6.27 -56.06
N LYS A 2 -25.82 6.28 -54.94
CA LYS A 2 -25.26 6.87 -53.71
C LYS A 2 -24.44 5.77 -53.00
N LYS A 3 -23.13 5.94 -52.99
CA LYS A 3 -22.26 5.05 -52.20
C LYS A 3 -22.38 5.44 -50.74
N LEU A 4 -23.00 4.57 -49.96
CA LEU A 4 -23.03 4.67 -48.50
C LEU A 4 -21.64 4.25 -48.01
N ILE A 5 -20.90 5.22 -47.48
CA ILE A 5 -19.64 4.96 -46.82
C ILE A 5 -20.02 4.51 -45.39
N PRO A 6 -19.69 3.29 -44.96
CA PRO A 6 -19.92 2.92 -43.57
C PRO A 6 -19.00 3.75 -42.68
N LEU A 7 -19.60 4.54 -41.82
CA LEU A 7 -18.88 5.25 -40.77
C LEU A 7 -18.49 4.22 -39.74
N THR A 8 -17.29 3.72 -39.85
CA THR A 8 -16.68 2.86 -38.81
C THR A 8 -16.38 3.74 -37.61
N ILE A 9 -17.24 3.72 -36.62
CA ILE A 9 -16.96 4.32 -35.33
C ILE A 9 -15.93 3.40 -34.66
N ALA A 10 -14.65 3.82 -34.68
CA ALA A 10 -13.63 3.17 -33.90
C ALA A 10 -13.89 3.51 -32.43
N LEU A 11 -14.39 2.53 -31.69
CA LEU A 11 -14.55 2.65 -30.25
C LEU A 11 -13.15 2.57 -29.66
N LEU A 12 -12.56 3.72 -29.37
CA LEU A 12 -11.33 3.80 -28.57
C LEU A 12 -11.69 3.38 -27.15
N ALA A 13 -11.37 2.13 -26.81
CA ALA A 13 -11.39 1.69 -25.42
C ALA A 13 -10.31 2.47 -24.69
N ILE A 14 -10.70 3.47 -23.91
CA ILE A 14 -9.80 4.14 -22.98
C ILE A 14 -9.57 3.15 -21.85
N PRO A 15 -8.33 2.67 -21.62
CA PRO A 15 -8.08 1.83 -20.48
C PRO A 15 -8.44 2.62 -19.22
N ALA A 16 -9.33 2.07 -18.40
CA ALA A 16 -9.62 2.64 -17.09
C ALA A 16 -8.30 2.58 -16.30
N LEU A 17 -7.62 3.70 -16.21
CA LEU A 17 -6.50 3.86 -15.29
C LEU A 17 -7.06 3.64 -13.88
N SER A 18 -6.68 2.52 -13.28
CA SER A 18 -6.95 2.28 -11.88
C SER A 18 -6.21 3.34 -11.07
N LEU A 19 -6.88 4.42 -10.72
CA LEU A 19 -6.34 5.50 -9.90
C LEU A 19 -5.84 5.00 -8.55
N CYS A 20 -6.41 3.88 -8.04
CA CYS A 20 -6.05 3.29 -6.75
C CYS A 20 -4.62 2.74 -6.70
N ALA A 21 -4.07 2.21 -7.81
CA ALA A 21 -2.73 1.62 -7.84
C ALA A 21 -1.60 2.67 -7.76
N ALA A 22 -1.85 3.91 -8.22
CA ALA A 22 -0.87 5.00 -8.16
C ALA A 22 -0.73 5.61 -6.77
N ASP A 23 -1.79 5.51 -5.95
CA ASP A 23 -1.86 6.19 -4.66
C ASP A 23 -1.19 5.43 -3.52
N GLY A 24 -1.00 4.11 -3.64
CA GLY A 24 -0.36 3.29 -2.62
C GLY A 24 1.04 3.77 -2.26
N LYS A 25 1.85 4.10 -3.27
CA LYS A 25 3.19 4.67 -3.06
C LYS A 25 3.14 6.03 -2.38
N ALA A 26 2.29 6.92 -2.84
CA ALA A 26 2.16 8.27 -2.28
C ALA A 26 1.66 8.23 -0.84
N MET A 27 0.68 7.40 -0.54
CA MET A 27 0.17 7.19 0.81
C MET A 27 1.24 6.60 1.74
N TYR A 28 1.99 5.62 1.24
CA TYR A 28 3.09 5.02 1.98
C TYR A 28 4.17 6.05 2.32
N GLU A 29 4.60 6.83 1.36
CA GLU A 29 5.62 7.86 1.56
C GLU A 29 5.18 8.92 2.57
N LYS A 30 3.90 9.25 2.58
CA LYS A 30 3.32 10.25 3.48
C LYS A 30 3.17 9.73 4.91
N ASP A 31 2.60 8.53 5.09
CA ASP A 31 2.11 8.08 6.38
C ASP A 31 2.93 6.93 7.00
N CYS A 32 3.66 6.19 6.20
CA CYS A 32 4.30 4.94 6.62
C CYS A 32 5.84 5.00 6.61
N ALA A 33 6.42 5.71 5.65
CA ALA A 33 7.86 5.75 5.43
C ALA A 33 8.64 6.34 6.61
N LYS A 34 8.03 7.17 7.43
CA LYS A 34 8.66 7.77 8.61
C LYS A 34 9.22 6.73 9.57
N CYS A 35 8.50 5.62 9.73
CA CYS A 35 8.94 4.50 10.57
C CYS A 35 9.51 3.35 9.73
N HIS A 36 8.78 2.94 8.69
CA HIS A 36 9.15 1.78 7.87
C HIS A 36 10.27 2.05 6.88
N GLY A 37 10.56 3.32 6.59
CA GLY A 37 11.56 3.72 5.60
C GLY A 37 11.01 3.71 4.18
N ALA A 38 11.59 4.53 3.30
CA ALA A 38 11.20 4.55 1.89
C ALA A 38 11.49 3.21 1.18
N ASP A 39 12.45 2.45 1.71
CA ASP A 39 12.87 1.13 1.22
C ASP A 39 12.20 -0.04 1.96
N GLY A 40 11.38 0.23 2.97
CA GLY A 40 10.67 -0.78 3.74
C GLY A 40 11.51 -1.53 4.77
N LYS A 41 12.74 -1.13 5.01
CA LYS A 41 13.66 -1.84 5.93
C LYS A 41 13.39 -1.59 7.42
N GLY A 42 12.62 -0.56 7.75
CA GLY A 42 12.34 -0.23 9.14
C GLY A 42 13.55 0.28 9.93
N ASP A 43 14.61 0.69 9.25
CA ASP A 43 15.88 1.10 9.86
C ASP A 43 15.95 2.61 10.13
N THR A 44 14.83 3.30 10.09
CA THR A 44 14.75 4.70 10.52
C THR A 44 14.85 4.81 12.04
N LYS A 45 15.17 5.98 12.54
CA LYS A 45 15.22 6.24 13.99
C LYS A 45 13.89 5.88 14.67
N MET A 46 12.78 6.30 14.09
CA MET A 46 11.43 6.01 14.59
C MET A 46 11.09 4.52 14.45
N GLY A 47 11.46 3.89 13.34
CA GLY A 47 11.24 2.47 13.11
C GLY A 47 11.95 1.58 14.08
N LYS A 48 13.20 1.87 14.38
CA LYS A 48 13.99 1.13 15.39
C LYS A 48 13.38 1.25 16.78
N LYS A 49 12.93 2.43 17.14
CA LYS A 49 12.27 2.69 18.42
C LYS A 49 10.94 1.94 18.56
N SER A 50 10.18 1.83 17.48
CA SER A 50 8.86 1.20 17.46
C SER A 50 8.89 -0.29 17.12
N GLY A 51 10.04 -0.84 16.76
CA GLY A 51 10.17 -2.25 16.39
C GLY A 51 9.66 -2.57 14.98
N ALA A 52 9.75 -1.62 14.05
CA ALA A 52 9.36 -1.84 12.67
C ALA A 52 10.21 -2.94 12.03
N LYS A 53 9.54 -3.84 11.30
CA LYS A 53 10.19 -4.98 10.65
C LYS A 53 10.78 -4.59 9.30
N ASP A 54 11.70 -5.41 8.80
CA ASP A 54 12.29 -5.28 7.47
C ASP A 54 11.42 -6.01 6.44
N TYR A 55 10.67 -5.27 5.65
CA TYR A 55 9.78 -5.84 4.63
C TYR A 55 10.49 -6.20 3.33
N THR A 56 11.80 -5.97 3.22
CA THR A 56 12.60 -6.52 2.12
C THR A 56 12.90 -8.01 2.33
N ASP A 57 12.81 -8.48 3.56
CA ASP A 57 13.03 -9.87 3.93
C ASP A 57 11.84 -10.74 3.50
N ALA A 58 12.11 -11.74 2.65
CA ALA A 58 11.10 -12.66 2.15
C ALA A 58 10.38 -13.40 3.27
N LYS A 59 11.09 -13.81 4.32
CA LYS A 59 10.51 -14.51 5.47
C LYS A 59 9.50 -13.63 6.22
N VAL A 60 9.85 -12.37 6.44
CA VAL A 60 8.95 -11.39 7.07
C VAL A 60 7.68 -11.22 6.23
N GLN A 61 7.84 -11.09 4.91
CA GLN A 61 6.71 -10.99 3.99
C GLN A 61 5.81 -12.22 4.02
N ASP A 62 6.40 -13.41 4.04
CA ASP A 62 5.65 -14.67 4.04
C ASP A 62 4.87 -14.89 5.35
N GLU A 63 5.42 -14.45 6.47
CA GLU A 63 4.77 -14.56 7.78
C GLU A 63 3.64 -13.53 7.95
N LEU A 64 3.72 -12.39 7.25
CA LEU A 64 2.71 -11.36 7.33
C LEU A 64 1.57 -11.65 6.35
N LYS A 65 0.43 -12.08 6.87
CA LYS A 65 -0.78 -12.28 6.07
C LYS A 65 -1.45 -10.97 5.74
N ASP A 66 -2.10 -10.89 4.59
CA ASP A 66 -2.77 -9.68 4.13
C ASP A 66 -3.81 -9.18 5.12
N ASP A 67 -4.62 -10.08 5.69
CA ASP A 67 -5.63 -9.73 6.69
C ASP A 67 -5.03 -9.07 7.93
N ALA A 68 -3.91 -9.60 8.41
CA ALA A 68 -3.19 -9.05 9.55
C ALA A 68 -2.57 -7.69 9.23
N ALA A 69 -2.04 -7.53 8.02
CA ALA A 69 -1.49 -6.25 7.56
C ALA A 69 -2.59 -5.18 7.45
N ILE A 70 -3.72 -5.53 6.87
CA ILE A 70 -4.88 -4.64 6.74
C ILE A 70 -5.37 -4.20 8.12
N LYS A 71 -5.53 -5.15 9.03
CA LYS A 71 -5.96 -4.88 10.40
C LYS A 71 -4.98 -3.96 11.14
N ALA A 72 -3.69 -4.19 11.00
CA ALA A 72 -2.65 -3.36 11.62
C ALA A 72 -2.71 -1.91 11.11
N ILE A 73 -2.94 -1.71 9.84
CA ILE A 73 -3.07 -0.38 9.25
C ILE A 73 -4.35 0.31 9.73
N LYS A 74 -5.46 -0.42 9.77
CA LYS A 74 -6.77 0.11 10.20
C LYS A 74 -6.82 0.47 11.67
N GLU A 75 -6.33 -0.41 12.53
CA GLU A 75 -6.49 -0.34 13.98
C GLU A 75 -5.23 0.13 14.70
N GLY A 76 -4.10 0.13 14.01
CA GLY A 76 -2.80 0.37 14.61
C GLY A 76 -2.30 -0.84 15.40
N LEU A 77 -1.15 -0.69 16.01
CA LEU A 77 -0.52 -1.71 16.84
C LEU A 77 -0.12 -1.15 18.20
N LYS A 78 -0.27 -1.97 19.21
CA LYS A 78 0.18 -1.70 20.58
C LYS A 78 1.18 -2.75 21.01
N ASP A 79 2.11 -2.36 21.87
CA ASP A 79 3.03 -3.29 22.51
C ASP A 79 2.36 -4.03 23.69
N LYS A 80 3.14 -4.88 24.38
CA LYS A 80 2.65 -5.65 25.54
C LYS A 80 2.18 -4.78 26.69
N GLU A 81 2.70 -3.56 26.77
CA GLU A 81 2.36 -2.58 27.81
C GLU A 81 1.15 -1.72 27.45
N GLY A 82 0.57 -1.94 26.27
CA GLY A 82 -0.55 -1.16 25.74
C GLY A 82 -0.17 0.17 25.11
N LYS A 83 1.13 0.44 24.92
CA LYS A 83 1.62 1.64 24.27
C LYS A 83 1.46 1.51 22.75
N VAL A 84 0.94 2.56 22.11
CA VAL A 84 0.79 2.59 20.65
C VAL A 84 2.17 2.67 19.99
N VAL A 85 2.53 1.65 19.24
CA VAL A 85 3.78 1.60 18.45
C VAL A 85 3.54 1.91 16.98
N MET A 86 2.33 1.68 16.48
CA MET A 86 1.88 2.07 15.15
C MET A 86 0.50 2.69 15.27
N LYS A 87 0.37 3.94 14.85
CA LYS A 87 -0.93 4.64 14.88
C LYS A 87 -1.86 4.09 13.80
N PRO A 88 -3.18 4.02 14.05
CA PRO A 88 -4.14 3.71 13.00
C PRO A 88 -4.06 4.73 11.87
N ALA A 89 -4.16 4.26 10.63
CA ALA A 89 -4.27 5.15 9.48
C ALA A 89 -5.69 5.72 9.42
N GLU A 90 -5.82 7.03 9.43
CA GLU A 90 -7.10 7.73 9.38
C GLU A 90 -7.40 8.21 7.97
N GLY A 91 -8.69 8.24 7.62
CA GLY A 91 -9.14 8.78 6.35
C GLY A 91 -8.86 7.91 5.12
N LEU A 92 -8.50 6.65 5.32
CA LEU A 92 -8.25 5.70 4.25
C LEU A 92 -9.42 4.74 4.07
N SER A 93 -9.81 4.52 2.81
CA SER A 93 -10.78 3.48 2.47
C SER A 93 -10.15 2.09 2.51
N ASP A 94 -10.97 1.04 2.46
CA ASP A 94 -10.48 -0.34 2.39
C ASP A 94 -9.63 -0.57 1.14
N GLU A 95 -10.00 0.03 0.00
CA GLU A 95 -9.21 -0.01 -1.23
C GLU A 95 -7.85 0.67 -1.07
N ASP A 96 -7.81 1.81 -0.40
CA ASP A 96 -6.55 2.53 -0.10
C ASP A 96 -5.62 1.65 0.73
N ILE A 97 -6.15 0.99 1.74
CA ILE A 97 -5.38 0.10 2.61
C ILE A 97 -4.85 -1.11 1.84
N LYS A 98 -5.67 -1.70 0.97
CA LYS A 98 -5.23 -2.78 0.08
C LYS A 98 -4.13 -2.33 -0.87
N ALA A 99 -4.22 -1.11 -1.40
CA ALA A 99 -3.17 -0.52 -2.23
C ALA A 99 -1.86 -0.32 -1.46
N LEU A 100 -1.93 0.08 -0.20
CA LEU A 100 -0.77 0.17 0.69
C LEU A 100 -0.11 -1.18 0.91
N VAL A 101 -0.89 -2.21 1.19
CA VAL A 101 -0.38 -3.58 1.38
C VAL A 101 0.27 -4.07 0.09
N ALA A 102 -0.36 -3.85 -1.06
CA ALA A 102 0.20 -4.22 -2.36
C ALA A 102 1.54 -3.50 -2.62
N TYR A 103 1.63 -2.22 -2.31
CA TYR A 103 2.87 -1.47 -2.43
C TYR A 103 3.96 -2.02 -1.50
N MET A 104 3.61 -2.32 -0.27
CA MET A 104 4.54 -2.90 0.71
C MET A 104 5.09 -4.25 0.26
N ARG A 105 4.28 -5.06 -0.45
CA ARG A 105 4.74 -6.34 -1.01
C ARG A 105 5.82 -6.16 -2.07
N THR A 106 5.91 -5.00 -2.71
CA THR A 106 6.95 -4.73 -3.71
C THR A 106 8.35 -4.60 -3.12
N PHE A 107 8.49 -4.43 -1.82
CA PHE A 107 9.80 -4.37 -1.15
C PHE A 107 10.50 -5.72 -1.06
N LYS A 108 9.78 -6.81 -1.17
CA LYS A 108 10.33 -8.17 -1.10
C LYS A 108 11.46 -8.36 -2.11
N LYS A 109 12.61 -8.78 -1.63
CA LYS A 109 13.78 -9.10 -2.46
C LYS A 109 13.97 -10.61 -2.61
#